data_61c6e565e9eaa087c97fedadb8f012dc
#
_entry.id   61c6e565e9eaa087c97fedadb8f012dc
#
_cell.length_a   1.000
_cell.length_b   1.000
_cell.length_c   1.000
_cell.angle_alpha   90.00
_cell.angle_beta   90.00
_cell.angle_gamma   90.00
#
_symmetry.space_group_name_H-M   'P 1'
#
loop_
_entity.id
_entity.type
_entity.pdbx_description
1 polymer ?
#
loop_
_entity_poly.entity_id
_entity_poly.type
_entity_poly.pdbx_seq_one_letter_code
_entity_poly.pdbx_strand_id
1 'polypeptide(L)'
;HFTHAALRYGVMLVCAILLLPISYCGLRLLDLISKTKWYDRYHKTIAGFRTFTDIKTFLLQHWQQHAHQYLAIAFFYLLAIVSLLAMDNSLKLTPNVNYTYNTLIYTFCNKQSIIIFTAFLIWLMFKLFQSITNSFWWGIGITTMINLIWIIANRIKIGARNEPIMPSEMIMYQAYGSILKMVNPWLLVGAAIVIVVACLVIWRFNRKTPFMKLSIKARGFYIILTILVYGSALFWNHQGSPIQTVVQGMGVESYPFNQLSGARVNGPIIQFMSNVDIKVMDQPTGYSKATMSRLAKKYQLTAKQINQHRQNNLSDQTIILNLSESFATPNRVPGVHLKNDPIPYINSLKKKTTSGLMISSGYGGGTANMEYMSLTGLTLANFTPTLATPFTQLVPFAKQSWSINQLFKDSTAIHPYVGTFYSRPTVYRKFGFDRFMYLGSRYKIRHQKKIDRSPYLSDETSYENVEDQLKRNRKAQFISLVTMQNHFPYTEHFYNGANKYQASISGSKTDSETVAQYAMGIHYTDQAVQQFIKKIDQMKQPI
;
A
#
# COMPACT_ATOMS: atom_id res chain seq x y z
N HIS A 1 -7.61 32.47 13.43
CA HIS A 1 -7.80 31.59 14.62
C HIS A 1 -9.21 31.69 15.24
N PHE A 2 -9.86 32.89 15.26
CA PHE A 2 -11.20 33.08 15.84
C PHE A 2 -12.31 32.39 15.02
N THR A 3 -12.19 32.31 13.70
CA THR A 3 -13.17 31.66 12.80
C THR A 3 -13.24 30.13 12.98
N HIS A 4 -12.14 29.49 13.29
CA HIS A 4 -12.13 28.04 13.56
C HIS A 4 -12.74 27.66 14.93
N ALA A 5 -12.62 28.53 15.93
CA ALA A 5 -13.26 28.32 17.22
C ALA A 5 -14.78 28.47 17.11
N ALA A 6 -15.27 29.52 16.44
CA ALA A 6 -16.70 29.73 16.21
C ALA A 6 -17.32 28.58 15.38
N LEU A 7 -16.62 28.06 14.38
CA LEU A 7 -17.07 26.90 13.61
C LEU A 7 -17.16 25.64 14.48
N ARG A 8 -16.19 25.41 15.39
CA ARG A 8 -16.21 24.28 16.32
C ARG A 8 -17.36 24.37 17.31
N TYR A 9 -17.64 25.55 17.85
CA TYR A 9 -18.81 25.78 18.74
C TYR A 9 -20.11 25.64 17.97
N GLY A 10 -20.18 26.09 16.73
CA GLY A 10 -21.33 25.88 15.84
C GLY A 10 -21.59 24.42 15.57
N VAL A 11 -20.55 23.64 15.25
CA VAL A 11 -20.65 22.18 15.05
C VAL A 11 -21.05 21.47 16.34
N MET A 12 -20.50 21.87 17.50
CA MET A 12 -20.91 21.31 18.81
C MET A 12 -22.38 21.63 19.11
N LEU A 13 -22.86 22.81 18.81
CA LEU A 13 -24.26 23.20 18.98
C LEU A 13 -25.18 22.39 18.03
N VAL A 14 -24.78 22.23 16.77
CA VAL A 14 -25.51 21.38 15.81
C VAL A 14 -25.50 19.92 16.26
N CYS A 15 -24.37 19.42 16.75
CA CYS A 15 -24.31 18.05 17.32
C CYS A 15 -25.21 17.92 18.56
N ALA A 16 -25.24 18.93 19.43
CA ALA A 16 -26.14 18.94 20.60
C ALA A 16 -27.62 18.95 20.18
N ILE A 17 -27.97 19.73 19.16
CA ILE A 17 -29.34 19.77 18.59
C ILE A 17 -29.70 18.45 17.92
N LEU A 18 -28.75 17.81 17.20
CA LEU A 18 -28.95 16.49 16.59
C LEU A 18 -29.01 15.36 17.62
N LEU A 19 -28.45 15.56 18.81
CA LEU A 19 -28.59 14.62 19.94
C LEU A 19 -30.02 14.61 20.52
N LEU A 20 -30.82 15.69 20.36
CA LEU A 20 -32.20 15.74 20.83
C LEU A 20 -33.11 14.69 20.17
N PRO A 21 -33.17 14.53 18.83
CA PRO A 21 -33.93 13.43 18.23
C PRO A 21 -33.34 12.06 18.53
N ILE A 22 -32.00 11.93 18.66
CA ILE A 22 -31.37 10.69 19.10
C ILE A 22 -31.78 10.35 20.54
N SER A 23 -31.82 11.36 21.43
CA SER A 23 -32.30 11.18 22.79
C SER A 23 -33.79 10.83 22.83
N TYR A 24 -34.61 11.45 21.96
CA TYR A 24 -36.01 11.12 21.82
C TYR A 24 -36.22 9.69 21.28
N CYS A 25 -35.47 9.28 20.24
CA CYS A 25 -35.46 7.91 19.74
C CYS A 25 -34.94 6.94 20.82
N GLY A 26 -33.92 7.35 21.59
CA GLY A 26 -33.42 6.61 22.75
C GLY A 26 -34.48 6.44 23.84
N LEU A 27 -35.23 7.49 24.14
CA LEU A 27 -36.36 7.43 25.09
C LEU A 27 -37.50 6.54 24.57
N ARG A 28 -37.82 6.58 23.27
CA ARG A 28 -38.78 5.67 22.65
C ARG A 28 -38.28 4.22 22.66
N LEU A 29 -37.00 4.01 22.41
CA LEU A 29 -36.37 2.70 22.52
C LEU A 29 -36.38 2.20 23.98
N LEU A 30 -36.12 3.09 24.95
CA LEU A 30 -36.25 2.81 26.38
C LEU A 30 -37.68 2.49 26.79
N ASP A 31 -38.70 3.15 26.19
CA ASP A 31 -40.10 2.85 26.41
C ASP A 31 -40.49 1.47 25.85
N LEU A 32 -39.93 1.10 24.67
CA LEU A 32 -40.03 -0.26 24.12
C LEU A 32 -39.31 -1.30 24.98
N ILE A 33 -38.12 -0.98 25.46
CA ILE A 33 -37.33 -1.83 26.36
C ILE A 33 -38.00 -1.93 27.74
N SER A 34 -38.69 -0.87 28.21
CA SER A 34 -39.45 -0.86 29.48
C SER A 34 -40.57 -1.90 29.55
N LYS A 35 -41.06 -2.35 28.39
CA LYS A 35 -42.06 -3.41 28.28
C LYS A 35 -41.45 -4.81 28.28
N THR A 36 -40.15 -4.95 28.46
CA THR A 36 -39.46 -6.24 28.46
C THR A 36 -39.12 -6.72 29.86
N LYS A 37 -39.13 -8.06 30.04
CA LYS A 37 -38.69 -8.69 31.31
C LYS A 37 -37.28 -8.26 31.77
N TRP A 38 -36.47 -7.68 30.87
CA TRP A 38 -35.12 -7.15 31.17
C TRP A 38 -35.20 -5.81 31.89
N TYR A 39 -36.14 -4.94 31.51
CA TYR A 39 -36.43 -3.67 32.18
C TYR A 39 -36.94 -3.85 33.58
N ASP A 40 -37.86 -4.79 33.77
CA ASP A 40 -38.37 -5.11 35.11
C ASP A 40 -37.26 -5.59 36.04
N ARG A 41 -36.33 -6.37 35.55
CA ARG A 41 -35.17 -6.83 36.28
C ARG A 41 -34.21 -5.66 36.60
N TYR A 42 -33.97 -4.78 35.66
CA TYR A 42 -33.14 -3.57 35.82
C TYR A 42 -33.77 -2.59 36.79
N HIS A 43 -35.07 -2.35 36.67
CA HIS A 43 -35.83 -1.47 37.56
C HIS A 43 -35.87 -2.00 39.02
N LYS A 44 -36.05 -3.30 39.18
CA LYS A 44 -35.93 -3.93 40.52
C LYS A 44 -34.54 -3.77 41.12
N THR A 45 -33.50 -3.83 40.32
CA THR A 45 -32.13 -3.64 40.75
C THR A 45 -31.88 -2.17 41.20
N ILE A 46 -32.34 -1.19 40.39
CA ILE A 46 -32.21 0.24 40.71
C ILE A 46 -33.09 0.64 41.90
N ALA A 47 -34.35 0.14 41.96
CA ALA A 47 -35.24 0.39 43.09
C ALA A 47 -34.72 -0.20 44.43
N GLY A 48 -33.76 -1.13 44.35
CA GLY A 48 -33.06 -1.65 45.53
C GLY A 48 -31.97 -0.73 46.10
N PHE A 49 -31.55 0.31 45.33
CA PHE A 49 -30.54 1.25 45.82
C PHE A 49 -31.15 2.31 46.73
N ARG A 50 -30.96 2.17 48.00
CA ARG A 50 -31.46 3.12 49.01
C ARG A 50 -30.35 4.04 49.55
N THR A 51 -29.10 3.63 49.40
CA THR A 51 -27.93 4.36 49.91
C THR A 51 -26.80 4.38 48.88
N PHE A 52 -25.87 5.33 49.03
CA PHE A 52 -24.63 5.38 48.26
C PHE A 52 -23.81 4.08 48.40
N THR A 53 -23.92 3.45 49.57
CA THR A 53 -23.24 2.18 49.87
C THR A 53 -23.79 1.05 48.99
N ASP A 54 -25.09 1.02 48.70
CA ASP A 54 -25.70 0.01 47.80
C ASP A 54 -25.18 0.16 46.39
N ILE A 55 -25.10 1.39 45.88
CA ILE A 55 -24.55 1.70 44.54
C ILE A 55 -23.07 1.29 44.50
N LYS A 56 -22.29 1.63 45.51
CA LYS A 56 -20.87 1.26 45.61
C LYS A 56 -20.69 -0.25 45.61
N THR A 57 -21.49 -0.97 46.38
CA THR A 57 -21.45 -2.44 46.50
C THR A 57 -21.82 -3.08 45.18
N PHE A 58 -22.87 -2.60 44.50
CA PHE A 58 -23.26 -3.06 43.16
C PHE A 58 -22.13 -2.83 42.14
N LEU A 59 -21.55 -1.63 42.08
CA LEU A 59 -20.45 -1.31 41.18
C LEU A 59 -19.23 -2.17 41.45
N LEU A 60 -18.88 -2.42 42.70
CA LEU A 60 -17.78 -3.30 43.06
C LEU A 60 -18.03 -4.76 42.67
N GLN A 61 -19.22 -5.28 42.90
CA GLN A 61 -19.59 -6.63 42.50
C GLN A 61 -19.60 -6.76 40.98
N HIS A 62 -20.16 -5.77 40.26
CA HIS A 62 -20.16 -5.74 38.78
C HIS A 62 -18.73 -5.65 38.26
N TRP A 63 -17.88 -4.83 38.86
CA TRP A 63 -16.45 -4.76 38.52
C TRP A 63 -15.76 -6.10 38.73
N GLN A 64 -15.93 -6.73 39.87
CA GLN A 64 -15.32 -8.04 40.17
C GLN A 64 -15.72 -9.11 39.16
N GLN A 65 -16.97 -9.10 38.68
CA GLN A 65 -17.46 -10.05 37.68
C GLN A 65 -16.96 -9.78 36.29
N HIS A 66 -16.77 -8.51 35.91
CA HIS A 66 -16.49 -8.09 34.52
C HIS A 66 -15.15 -7.38 34.32
N ALA A 67 -14.34 -7.23 35.38
CA ALA A 67 -13.06 -6.50 35.33
C ALA A 67 -12.14 -6.97 34.18
N HIS A 68 -12.08 -8.28 33.95
CA HIS A 68 -11.27 -8.84 32.88
C HIS A 68 -11.71 -8.35 31.47
N GLN A 69 -13.01 -8.08 31.25
CA GLN A 69 -13.50 -7.54 29.97
C GLN A 69 -13.18 -6.04 29.85
N TYR A 70 -13.35 -5.27 30.91
CA TYR A 70 -12.99 -3.85 30.93
C TYR A 70 -11.48 -3.63 30.76
N LEU A 71 -10.68 -4.46 31.44
CA LEU A 71 -9.23 -4.44 31.26
C LEU A 71 -8.81 -4.83 29.84
N ALA A 72 -9.51 -5.77 29.20
CA ALA A 72 -9.27 -6.10 27.80
C ALA A 72 -9.61 -4.93 26.86
N ILE A 73 -10.72 -4.22 27.08
CA ILE A 73 -11.07 -3.02 26.31
C ILE A 73 -10.01 -1.93 26.50
N ALA A 74 -9.59 -1.65 27.74
CA ALA A 74 -8.53 -0.69 28.03
C ALA A 74 -7.20 -1.09 27.36
N PHE A 75 -6.86 -2.37 27.40
CA PHE A 75 -5.68 -2.90 26.74
C PHE A 75 -5.73 -2.71 25.21
N PHE A 76 -6.86 -3.00 24.56
CA PHE A 76 -7.01 -2.80 23.12
C PHE A 76 -7.03 -1.32 22.72
N TYR A 77 -7.53 -0.44 23.61
CA TYR A 77 -7.42 0.99 23.43
C TYR A 77 -5.95 1.46 23.45
N LEU A 78 -5.15 0.96 24.39
CA LEU A 78 -3.71 1.22 24.43
C LEU A 78 -2.99 0.64 23.21
N LEU A 79 -3.36 -0.57 22.77
CA LEU A 79 -2.80 -1.18 21.57
C LEU A 79 -3.14 -0.38 20.31
N ALA A 80 -4.32 0.21 20.24
CA ALA A 80 -4.71 1.12 19.16
C ALA A 80 -3.84 2.39 19.15
N ILE A 81 -3.54 2.98 20.30
CA ILE A 81 -2.61 4.12 20.41
C ILE A 81 -1.22 3.72 19.90
N VAL A 82 -0.68 2.59 20.38
CA VAL A 82 0.61 2.07 19.94
C VAL A 82 0.64 1.83 18.42
N SER A 83 -0.44 1.31 17.88
CA SER A 83 -0.60 1.06 16.43
C SER A 83 -0.51 2.36 15.61
N LEU A 84 -1.13 3.45 16.04
CA LEU A 84 -1.02 4.75 15.39
C LEU A 84 0.39 5.34 15.53
N LEU A 85 0.94 5.37 16.74
CA LEU A 85 2.26 5.93 17.01
C LEU A 85 3.36 5.21 16.23
N ALA A 86 3.24 3.90 16.07
CA ALA A 86 4.20 3.10 15.31
C ALA A 86 4.25 3.47 13.82
N MET A 87 3.21 4.06 13.26
CA MET A 87 3.19 4.49 11.84
C MET A 87 3.84 5.85 11.62
N ASP A 88 4.06 6.61 12.67
CA ASP A 88 4.74 7.89 12.60
C ASP A 88 6.27 7.72 12.74
N ASN A 89 7.03 8.26 11.78
CA ASN A 89 8.49 8.27 11.86
C ASN A 89 9.02 9.25 12.93
N SER A 90 8.17 10.12 13.45
CA SER A 90 8.51 11.15 14.43
C SER A 90 8.39 10.69 15.90
N LEU A 91 8.51 9.40 16.19
CA LEU A 91 8.78 8.92 17.57
C LEU A 91 10.07 9.50 18.17
N LYS A 92 10.85 10.23 17.37
CA LYS A 92 11.85 11.15 17.89
C LYS A 92 11.10 12.26 18.64
N LEU A 93 11.31 12.33 19.94
CA LEU A 93 10.83 13.37 20.86
C LEU A 93 11.32 14.80 20.49
N THR A 94 11.92 14.97 19.34
CA THR A 94 12.32 16.27 18.80
C THR A 94 11.09 16.93 18.20
N PRO A 95 10.74 18.14 18.66
CA PRO A 95 9.66 18.91 18.06
C PRO A 95 9.99 19.13 16.59
N ASN A 96 9.12 18.67 15.71
CA ASN A 96 9.19 19.04 14.31
C ASN A 96 8.97 20.55 14.26
N VAL A 97 9.87 21.28 13.61
CA VAL A 97 9.95 22.75 13.64
C VAL A 97 8.63 23.47 13.28
N ASN A 98 7.68 22.74 12.70
CA ASN A 98 6.37 23.24 12.29
C ASN A 98 5.18 22.79 13.16
N TYR A 99 5.38 21.98 14.21
CA TYR A 99 4.30 21.53 15.09
C TYR A 99 4.66 21.81 16.55
N THR A 100 3.88 22.70 17.16
CA THR A 100 4.01 23.11 18.56
C THR A 100 3.65 22.02 19.56
N TYR A 101 3.30 20.81 19.10
CA TYR A 101 2.81 19.73 19.94
C TYR A 101 3.63 18.45 19.76
N ASN A 102 3.92 17.79 20.88
CA ASN A 102 4.45 16.44 20.91
C ASN A 102 3.47 15.50 20.17
N THR A 103 3.97 14.65 19.25
CA THR A 103 3.16 13.71 18.46
C THR A 103 2.24 12.86 19.33
N LEU A 104 2.70 12.45 20.51
CA LEU A 104 1.93 11.67 21.46
C LEU A 104 0.73 12.46 21.99
N ILE A 105 0.94 13.71 22.42
CA ILE A 105 -0.13 14.60 22.88
C ILE A 105 -1.11 14.89 21.75
N TYR A 106 -0.60 15.19 20.54
CA TYR A 106 -1.45 15.41 19.37
C TYR A 106 -2.33 14.20 19.07
N THR A 107 -1.74 13.00 19.05
CA THR A 107 -2.47 11.75 18.79
C THR A 107 -3.55 11.54 19.84
N PHE A 108 -3.19 11.71 21.12
CA PHE A 108 -4.13 11.52 22.22
C PHE A 108 -5.26 12.56 22.21
N CYS A 109 -4.96 13.84 21.97
CA CYS A 109 -5.97 14.90 22.02
C CYS A 109 -6.84 15.00 20.76
N ASN A 110 -6.30 14.72 19.58
CA ASN A 110 -6.98 15.03 18.31
C ASN A 110 -7.47 13.80 17.55
N LYS A 111 -7.03 12.57 17.90
CA LYS A 111 -7.38 11.35 17.14
C LYS A 111 -8.21 10.35 17.94
N GLN A 112 -8.98 10.80 18.93
CA GLN A 112 -9.75 9.92 19.80
C GLN A 112 -10.76 9.05 19.03
N SER A 113 -11.46 9.60 18.06
CA SER A 113 -12.41 8.85 17.23
C SER A 113 -11.74 7.69 16.49
N ILE A 114 -10.57 7.95 15.88
CA ILE A 114 -9.76 6.93 15.19
C ILE A 114 -9.23 5.88 16.16
N ILE A 115 -8.74 6.30 17.32
CA ILE A 115 -8.24 5.38 18.38
C ILE A 115 -9.37 4.47 18.85
N ILE A 116 -10.54 5.04 19.17
CA ILE A 116 -11.71 4.28 19.63
C ILE A 116 -12.19 3.32 18.54
N PHE A 117 -12.24 3.78 17.29
CA PHE A 117 -12.66 2.93 16.17
C PHE A 117 -11.66 1.79 15.93
N THR A 118 -10.36 2.08 15.97
CA THR A 118 -9.32 1.04 15.88
C THR A 118 -9.42 0.05 17.05
N ALA A 119 -9.59 0.54 18.28
CA ALA A 119 -9.78 -0.30 19.46
C ALA A 119 -11.03 -1.19 19.35
N PHE A 120 -12.11 -0.66 18.81
CA PHE A 120 -13.34 -1.42 18.52
C PHE A 120 -13.09 -2.54 17.50
N LEU A 121 -12.38 -2.26 16.41
CA LEU A 121 -12.01 -3.28 15.43
C LEU A 121 -11.14 -4.38 16.07
N ILE A 122 -10.13 -4.02 16.85
CA ILE A 122 -9.28 -4.98 17.57
C ILE A 122 -10.13 -5.78 18.59
N TRP A 123 -11.05 -5.14 19.27
CA TRP A 123 -11.97 -5.81 20.20
C TRP A 123 -12.90 -6.80 19.49
N LEU A 124 -13.40 -6.47 18.30
CA LEU A 124 -14.18 -7.41 17.47
C LEU A 124 -13.34 -8.61 17.05
N MET A 125 -12.10 -8.40 16.67
CA MET A 125 -11.16 -9.49 16.36
C MET A 125 -10.95 -10.39 17.59
N PHE A 126 -10.80 -9.80 18.78
CA PHE A 126 -10.76 -10.56 20.04
C PHE A 126 -12.03 -11.37 20.24
N LYS A 127 -13.22 -10.78 20.04
CA LYS A 127 -14.50 -11.48 20.17
C LYS A 127 -14.65 -12.61 19.17
N LEU A 128 -14.13 -12.44 17.94
CA LEU A 128 -14.08 -13.50 16.95
C LEU A 128 -13.25 -14.69 17.45
N PHE A 129 -12.00 -14.46 17.87
CA PHE A 129 -11.13 -15.55 18.33
C PHE A 129 -11.61 -16.14 19.66
N GLN A 130 -12.17 -15.33 20.56
CA GLN A 130 -12.83 -15.84 21.74
C GLN A 130 -14.02 -16.74 21.39
N SER A 131 -14.80 -16.40 20.35
CA SER A 131 -15.95 -17.18 19.89
C SER A 131 -15.51 -18.49 19.23
N ILE A 132 -14.43 -18.49 18.47
CA ILE A 132 -13.89 -19.69 17.82
C ILE A 132 -13.29 -20.65 18.86
N THR A 133 -12.42 -20.16 19.74
CA THR A 133 -11.71 -20.98 20.72
C THR A 133 -12.51 -21.26 21.99
N ASN A 134 -13.58 -20.52 22.20
CA ASN A 134 -14.37 -20.46 23.43
C ASN A 134 -13.52 -20.20 24.68
N SER A 135 -12.45 -19.40 24.53
CA SER A 135 -11.48 -19.08 25.57
C SER A 135 -11.13 -17.59 25.54
N PHE A 136 -11.20 -16.94 26.71
CA PHE A 136 -10.79 -15.55 26.88
C PHE A 136 -9.30 -15.35 26.58
N TRP A 137 -8.44 -16.20 27.18
CA TRP A 137 -6.99 -16.07 27.04
C TRP A 137 -6.49 -16.36 25.62
N TRP A 138 -7.04 -17.37 24.94
CA TRP A 138 -6.73 -17.63 23.54
C TRP A 138 -7.23 -16.48 22.66
N GLY A 139 -8.41 -15.93 22.94
CA GLY A 139 -8.94 -14.78 22.21
C GLY A 139 -8.00 -13.57 22.31
N ILE A 140 -7.61 -13.17 23.53
CA ILE A 140 -6.70 -12.03 23.78
C ILE A 140 -5.32 -12.29 23.15
N GLY A 141 -4.76 -13.46 23.37
CA GLY A 141 -3.41 -13.77 22.94
C GLY A 141 -3.27 -13.80 21.42
N ILE A 142 -4.16 -14.49 20.70
CA ILE A 142 -4.16 -14.54 19.24
C ILE A 142 -4.35 -13.12 18.66
N THR A 143 -5.30 -12.36 19.19
CA THR A 143 -5.55 -10.98 18.73
C THR A 143 -4.35 -10.09 18.91
N THR A 144 -3.71 -10.16 20.09
CA THR A 144 -2.51 -9.37 20.39
C THR A 144 -1.36 -9.75 19.48
N MET A 145 -1.11 -11.04 19.29
CA MET A 145 -0.05 -11.53 18.37
C MET A 145 -0.27 -11.03 16.95
N ILE A 146 -1.47 -11.18 16.41
CA ILE A 146 -1.78 -10.73 15.04
C ILE A 146 -1.55 -9.22 14.92
N ASN A 147 -2.03 -8.43 15.88
CA ASN A 147 -1.87 -6.97 15.81
C ASN A 147 -0.41 -6.54 15.96
N LEU A 148 0.37 -7.15 16.85
CA LEU A 148 1.80 -6.84 16.97
C LEU A 148 2.57 -7.20 15.70
N ILE A 149 2.34 -8.38 15.11
CA ILE A 149 2.93 -8.78 13.84
C ILE A 149 2.54 -7.77 12.75
N TRP A 150 1.27 -7.36 12.71
CA TRP A 150 0.75 -6.38 11.75
C TRP A 150 1.43 -5.01 11.88
N ILE A 151 1.58 -4.51 13.11
CA ILE A 151 2.27 -3.25 13.41
C ILE A 151 3.74 -3.32 12.98
N ILE A 152 4.45 -4.39 13.35
CA ILE A 152 5.87 -4.58 13.03
C ILE A 152 6.07 -4.68 11.51
N ALA A 153 5.26 -5.49 10.83
CA ALA A 153 5.35 -5.68 9.38
C ALA A 153 5.09 -4.37 8.61
N ASN A 154 4.07 -3.60 9.02
CA ASN A 154 3.82 -2.27 8.45
C ASN A 154 4.98 -1.31 8.70
N ARG A 155 5.54 -1.30 9.92
CA ARG A 155 6.69 -0.45 10.26
C ARG A 155 7.91 -0.75 9.41
N ILE A 156 8.24 -2.04 9.24
CA ILE A 156 9.34 -2.48 8.38
C ILE A 156 9.09 -2.05 6.93
N LYS A 157 7.89 -2.26 6.41
CA LYS A 157 7.56 -1.88 5.03
C LYS A 157 7.58 -0.38 4.82
N ILE A 158 7.04 0.41 5.76
CA ILE A 158 7.11 1.88 5.70
C ILE A 158 8.56 2.36 5.69
N GLY A 159 9.43 1.77 6.52
CA GLY A 159 10.86 2.09 6.52
C GLY A 159 11.56 1.77 5.20
N ALA A 160 11.14 0.69 4.52
CA ALA A 160 11.75 0.24 3.28
C ALA A 160 11.16 0.90 2.02
N ARG A 161 9.86 1.26 2.02
CA ARG A 161 9.14 1.66 0.80
C ARG A 161 8.28 2.91 0.94
N ASN A 162 8.24 3.55 2.10
CA ASN A 162 7.33 4.66 2.41
C ASN A 162 5.83 4.34 2.18
N GLU A 163 5.45 3.07 2.30
CA GLU A 163 4.08 2.59 2.12
C GLU A 163 3.70 1.56 3.17
N PRO A 164 2.45 1.57 3.70
CA PRO A 164 1.93 0.50 4.54
C PRO A 164 1.62 -0.75 3.71
N ILE A 165 1.26 -1.84 4.39
CA ILE A 165 0.77 -3.06 3.72
C ILE A 165 -0.61 -2.78 3.14
N MET A 166 -0.79 -3.12 1.85
CA MET A 166 -2.01 -2.88 1.08
C MET A 166 -2.77 -4.18 0.82
N PRO A 167 -4.12 -4.15 0.70
CA PRO A 167 -4.90 -5.34 0.33
C PRO A 167 -4.48 -5.96 -1.00
N SER A 168 -4.07 -5.14 -1.97
CA SER A 168 -3.57 -5.58 -3.27
C SER A 168 -2.32 -6.48 -3.19
N GLU A 169 -1.57 -6.42 -2.09
CA GLU A 169 -0.40 -7.26 -1.87
C GLU A 169 -0.77 -8.67 -1.42
N MET A 170 -1.92 -8.85 -0.80
CA MET A 170 -2.43 -10.17 -0.43
C MET A 170 -2.67 -11.06 -1.65
N ILE A 171 -2.91 -10.46 -2.81
CA ILE A 171 -3.10 -11.16 -4.09
C ILE A 171 -1.77 -11.65 -4.67
N MET A 172 -0.65 -11.06 -4.25
CA MET A 172 0.70 -11.43 -4.73
C MET A 172 1.27 -12.67 -4.03
N TYR A 173 0.43 -13.70 -3.78
CA TYR A 173 0.87 -14.92 -3.09
C TYR A 173 2.07 -15.61 -3.76
N GLN A 174 2.24 -15.46 -5.08
CA GLN A 174 3.39 -15.98 -5.83
C GLN A 174 4.72 -15.32 -5.42
N ALA A 175 4.68 -14.11 -4.86
CA ALA A 175 5.85 -13.40 -4.37
C ALA A 175 6.25 -13.77 -2.94
N TYR A 176 5.38 -14.42 -2.15
CA TYR A 176 5.63 -14.68 -0.73
C TYR A 176 6.91 -15.50 -0.49
N GLY A 177 7.16 -16.53 -1.31
CA GLY A 177 8.41 -17.31 -1.22
C GLY A 177 9.67 -16.48 -1.47
N SER A 178 9.58 -15.49 -2.35
CA SER A 178 10.69 -14.56 -2.63
C SER A 178 10.86 -13.54 -1.51
N ILE A 179 9.77 -13.04 -0.93
CA ILE A 179 9.80 -12.12 0.22
C ILE A 179 10.43 -12.82 1.43
N LEU A 180 10.04 -14.06 1.71
CA LEU A 180 10.62 -14.84 2.82
C LEU A 180 12.13 -15.04 2.67
N LYS A 181 12.64 -15.24 1.45
CA LYS A 181 14.09 -15.35 1.18
C LYS A 181 14.86 -14.04 1.40
N MET A 182 14.17 -12.88 1.40
CA MET A 182 14.79 -11.58 1.67
C MET A 182 14.86 -11.27 3.17
N VAL A 183 14.11 -12.00 4.00
CA VAL A 183 14.13 -11.83 5.45
C VAL A 183 15.29 -12.63 6.05
N ASN A 184 16.02 -12.02 6.99
CA ASN A 184 17.07 -12.71 7.71
C ASN A 184 16.52 -13.96 8.41
N PRO A 185 17.06 -15.17 8.14
CA PRO A 185 16.56 -16.43 8.72
C PRO A 185 16.50 -16.44 10.25
N TRP A 186 17.44 -15.77 10.91
CA TRP A 186 17.47 -15.67 12.38
C TRP A 186 16.31 -14.86 12.93
N LEU A 187 15.81 -13.86 12.20
CA LEU A 187 14.59 -13.13 12.57
C LEU A 187 13.36 -14.04 12.49
N LEU A 188 13.30 -14.93 11.49
CA LEU A 188 12.21 -15.90 11.38
C LEU A 188 12.25 -16.92 12.52
N VAL A 189 13.42 -17.42 12.87
CA VAL A 189 13.61 -18.32 14.02
C VAL A 189 13.23 -17.61 15.32
N GLY A 190 13.71 -16.38 15.53
CA GLY A 190 13.34 -15.59 16.70
C GLY A 190 11.84 -15.35 16.81
N ALA A 191 11.17 -15.01 15.70
CA ALA A 191 9.72 -14.84 15.67
C ALA A 191 8.99 -16.15 16.00
N ALA A 192 9.44 -17.29 15.47
CA ALA A 192 8.86 -18.60 15.79
C ALA A 192 8.99 -18.93 17.28
N ILE A 193 10.15 -18.69 17.88
CA ILE A 193 10.37 -18.89 19.32
C ILE A 193 9.41 -18.00 20.14
N VAL A 194 9.28 -16.71 19.80
CA VAL A 194 8.36 -15.78 20.48
C VAL A 194 6.92 -16.27 20.39
N ILE A 195 6.48 -16.76 19.23
CA ILE A 195 5.13 -17.32 19.04
C ILE A 195 4.93 -18.56 19.93
N VAL A 196 5.88 -19.48 19.97
CA VAL A 196 5.81 -20.70 20.80
C VAL A 196 5.72 -20.32 22.29
N VAL A 197 6.58 -19.42 22.74
CA VAL A 197 6.57 -18.93 24.14
C VAL A 197 5.23 -18.27 24.47
N ALA A 198 4.73 -17.41 23.58
CA ALA A 198 3.42 -16.78 23.77
C ALA A 198 2.30 -17.82 23.86
N CYS A 199 2.29 -18.84 23.00
CA CYS A 199 1.31 -19.93 23.07
C CYS A 199 1.38 -20.70 24.39
N LEU A 200 2.58 -21.00 24.89
CA LEU A 200 2.77 -21.67 26.18
C LEU A 200 2.27 -20.81 27.35
N VAL A 201 2.55 -19.52 27.33
CA VAL A 201 2.07 -18.57 28.32
C VAL A 201 0.54 -18.49 28.30
N ILE A 202 -0.07 -18.34 27.14
CA ILE A 202 -1.54 -18.32 26.96
C ILE A 202 -2.15 -19.62 27.48
N TRP A 203 -1.60 -20.75 27.11
CA TRP A 203 -2.06 -22.07 27.56
C TRP A 203 -2.00 -22.21 29.09
N ARG A 204 -0.90 -21.74 29.72
CA ARG A 204 -0.76 -21.75 31.18
C ARG A 204 -1.80 -20.87 31.87
N PHE A 205 -2.02 -19.65 31.36
CA PHE A 205 -3.06 -18.75 31.89
C PHE A 205 -4.46 -19.35 31.71
N ASN A 206 -4.75 -19.93 30.55
CA ASN A 206 -6.04 -20.55 30.29
C ASN A 206 -6.34 -21.73 31.23
N ARG A 207 -5.31 -22.47 31.67
CA ARG A 207 -5.46 -23.54 32.67
C ARG A 207 -5.63 -23.03 34.08
N LYS A 208 -4.93 -21.95 34.45
CA LYS A 208 -4.95 -21.44 35.83
C LYS A 208 -6.16 -20.55 36.16
N THR A 209 -6.63 -19.78 35.18
CA THR A 209 -7.72 -18.81 35.34
C THR A 209 -8.75 -18.96 34.22
N PRO A 210 -9.55 -20.04 34.25
CA PRO A 210 -10.60 -20.22 33.25
C PRO A 210 -11.72 -19.20 33.49
N PHE A 211 -11.94 -18.29 32.53
CA PHE A 211 -13.09 -17.40 32.51
C PHE A 211 -14.34 -18.09 31.95
N MET A 212 -15.50 -17.51 32.25
CA MET A 212 -16.80 -18.03 31.81
C MET A 212 -16.85 -18.15 30.29
N LYS A 213 -17.22 -19.32 29.81
CA LYS A 213 -17.38 -19.62 28.37
C LYS A 213 -18.55 -18.86 27.78
N LEU A 214 -18.43 -18.46 26.53
CA LEU A 214 -19.52 -17.84 25.80
C LEU A 214 -20.60 -18.88 25.41
N SER A 215 -21.88 -18.49 25.51
CA SER A 215 -22.97 -19.32 25.00
C SER A 215 -22.89 -19.44 23.46
N ILE A 216 -23.46 -20.50 22.90
CA ILE A 216 -23.45 -20.73 21.45
C ILE A 216 -24.10 -19.57 20.67
N LYS A 217 -25.15 -18.97 21.23
CA LYS A 217 -25.83 -17.80 20.66
C LYS A 217 -24.92 -16.57 20.64
N ALA A 218 -24.20 -16.30 21.74
CA ALA A 218 -23.24 -15.20 21.83
C ALA A 218 -22.08 -15.40 20.85
N ARG A 219 -21.57 -16.61 20.72
CA ARG A 219 -20.51 -16.96 19.76
C ARG A 219 -20.95 -16.68 18.32
N GLY A 220 -22.15 -17.16 17.95
CA GLY A 220 -22.73 -16.89 16.62
C GLY A 220 -22.89 -15.39 16.37
N PHE A 221 -23.43 -14.65 17.35
CA PHE A 221 -23.59 -13.20 17.25
C PHE A 221 -22.27 -12.47 16.98
N TYR A 222 -21.21 -12.74 17.76
CA TYR A 222 -19.93 -12.07 17.57
C TYR A 222 -19.24 -12.45 16.26
N ILE A 223 -19.38 -13.69 15.80
CA ILE A 223 -18.85 -14.10 14.49
C ILE A 223 -19.53 -13.32 13.38
N ILE A 224 -20.89 -13.29 13.38
CA ILE A 224 -21.66 -12.57 12.37
C ILE A 224 -21.36 -11.06 12.42
N LEU A 225 -21.36 -10.47 13.60
CA LEU A 225 -21.04 -9.05 13.78
C LEU A 225 -19.65 -8.70 13.23
N THR A 226 -18.65 -9.54 13.50
CA THR A 226 -17.30 -9.34 12.97
C THR A 226 -17.28 -9.41 11.45
N ILE A 227 -17.94 -10.40 10.86
CA ILE A 227 -18.04 -10.53 9.39
C ILE A 227 -18.72 -9.30 8.78
N LEU A 228 -19.81 -8.81 9.39
CA LEU A 228 -20.50 -7.63 8.89
C LEU A 228 -19.65 -6.36 9.00
N VAL A 229 -18.98 -6.13 10.13
CA VAL A 229 -18.19 -4.93 10.33
C VAL A 229 -16.93 -4.94 9.46
N TYR A 230 -16.17 -6.03 9.42
CA TYR A 230 -14.99 -6.10 8.53
C TYR A 230 -15.40 -6.17 7.05
N GLY A 231 -16.48 -6.86 6.72
CA GLY A 231 -17.04 -6.90 5.36
C GLY A 231 -17.58 -5.55 4.88
N SER A 232 -17.96 -4.65 5.80
CA SER A 232 -18.39 -3.29 5.45
C SER A 232 -17.27 -2.49 4.75
N ALA A 233 -15.99 -2.89 4.90
CA ALA A 233 -14.86 -2.27 4.22
C ALA A 233 -15.02 -2.26 2.68
N LEU A 234 -15.80 -3.20 2.12
CA LEU A 234 -16.15 -3.24 0.70
C LEU A 234 -17.01 -2.05 0.22
N PHE A 235 -17.50 -1.23 1.14
CA PHE A 235 -18.39 -0.10 0.84
C PHE A 235 -17.87 1.25 1.38
N TRP A 236 -16.65 1.29 1.91
CA TRP A 236 -16.11 2.51 2.55
C TRP A 236 -15.84 3.64 1.55
N ASN A 237 -15.54 3.32 0.30
CA ASN A 237 -15.27 4.30 -0.76
C ASN A 237 -16.46 4.47 -1.74
N HIS A 238 -17.57 3.77 -1.53
CA HIS A 238 -18.78 3.95 -2.34
C HIS A 238 -19.47 5.25 -1.99
N GLN A 239 -19.44 6.22 -2.91
CA GLN A 239 -20.07 7.53 -2.73
C GLN A 239 -21.56 7.40 -2.45
N GLY A 240 -22.01 8.12 -1.41
CA GLY A 240 -23.42 8.11 -0.99
C GLY A 240 -23.85 6.85 -0.22
N SER A 241 -22.94 5.93 0.09
CA SER A 241 -23.28 4.80 0.95
C SER A 241 -23.41 5.26 2.41
N PRO A 242 -24.42 4.75 3.16
CA PRO A 242 -24.53 5.04 4.60
C PRO A 242 -23.27 4.65 5.38
N ILE A 243 -22.58 3.60 4.92
CA ILE A 243 -21.34 3.10 5.54
C ILE A 243 -20.22 4.11 5.37
N GLN A 244 -20.06 4.72 4.19
CA GLN A 244 -19.10 5.79 3.97
C GLN A 244 -19.33 6.95 4.94
N THR A 245 -20.57 7.40 5.08
CA THR A 245 -20.95 8.49 5.99
C THR A 245 -20.59 8.16 7.44
N VAL A 246 -20.85 6.94 7.90
CA VAL A 246 -20.51 6.50 9.26
C VAL A 246 -19.01 6.48 9.45
N VAL A 247 -18.26 5.92 8.51
CA VAL A 247 -16.78 5.80 8.60
C VAL A 247 -16.11 7.16 8.59
N GLN A 248 -16.57 8.08 7.73
CA GLN A 248 -16.10 9.47 7.70
C GLN A 248 -16.47 10.22 8.99
N GLY A 249 -17.67 9.99 9.53
CA GLY A 249 -18.09 10.52 10.83
C GLY A 249 -17.22 10.04 12.00
N MET A 250 -16.62 8.86 11.87
CA MET A 250 -15.60 8.35 12.82
C MET A 250 -14.22 8.99 12.62
N GLY A 251 -14.07 9.92 11.68
CA GLY A 251 -12.83 10.66 11.42
C GLY A 251 -11.86 9.94 10.46
N VAL A 252 -12.32 8.90 9.77
CA VAL A 252 -11.48 8.23 8.75
C VAL A 252 -11.35 9.14 7.53
N GLU A 253 -10.12 9.47 7.18
CA GLU A 253 -9.79 10.27 6.03
C GLU A 253 -9.24 9.41 4.90
N SER A 254 -9.64 9.69 3.67
CA SER A 254 -9.15 8.96 2.50
C SER A 254 -7.84 9.57 2.00
N TYR A 255 -6.79 8.76 1.91
CA TYR A 255 -5.47 9.13 1.39
C TYR A 255 -5.05 8.23 0.22
N PRO A 256 -5.78 8.21 -0.89
CA PRO A 256 -5.49 7.28 -1.98
C PRO A 256 -4.15 7.57 -2.68
N PHE A 257 -3.73 8.84 -2.73
CA PHE A 257 -2.48 9.27 -3.37
C PHE A 257 -1.25 9.19 -2.45
N ASN A 258 -1.45 9.15 -1.13
CA ASN A 258 -0.37 9.12 -0.15
C ASN A 258 -0.69 8.13 0.96
N GLN A 259 -0.41 6.87 0.70
CA GLN A 259 -0.71 5.76 1.60
C GLN A 259 0.05 5.86 2.93
N LEU A 260 1.26 6.45 2.92
CA LEU A 260 2.01 6.71 4.14
C LEU A 260 1.28 7.70 5.05
N SER A 261 0.80 8.82 4.48
CA SER A 261 -0.01 9.80 5.25
C SER A 261 -1.29 9.16 5.77
N GLY A 262 -1.95 8.32 4.96
CA GLY A 262 -3.11 7.56 5.40
C GLY A 262 -2.81 6.64 6.58
N ALA A 263 -1.70 5.91 6.56
CA ALA A 263 -1.30 5.07 7.68
C ALA A 263 -0.99 5.87 8.96
N ARG A 264 -0.42 7.08 8.82
CA ARG A 264 -0.14 7.98 9.94
C ARG A 264 -1.39 8.61 10.54
N VAL A 265 -2.39 8.90 9.71
CA VAL A 265 -3.65 9.53 10.15
C VAL A 265 -4.62 8.49 10.69
N ASN A 266 -4.85 7.42 9.94
CA ASN A 266 -5.88 6.42 10.23
C ASN A 266 -5.36 5.21 11.03
N GLY A 267 -4.04 5.02 11.09
CA GLY A 267 -3.43 3.78 11.58
C GLY A 267 -3.47 2.64 10.54
N PRO A 268 -2.68 1.56 10.74
CA PRO A 268 -2.46 0.55 9.71
C PRO A 268 -3.70 -0.34 9.45
N ILE A 269 -4.57 -0.55 10.42
CA ILE A 269 -5.78 -1.39 10.27
C ILE A 269 -6.81 -0.65 9.41
N ILE A 270 -7.14 0.59 9.81
CA ILE A 270 -8.14 1.40 9.09
C ILE A 270 -7.63 1.75 7.70
N GLN A 271 -6.33 2.08 7.55
CA GLN A 271 -5.76 2.36 6.24
C GLN A 271 -5.82 1.13 5.33
N PHE A 272 -5.55 -0.06 5.83
CA PHE A 272 -5.74 -1.29 5.07
C PHE A 272 -7.20 -1.48 4.65
N MET A 273 -8.15 -1.34 5.58
CA MET A 273 -9.58 -1.48 5.29
C MET A 273 -10.08 -0.44 4.29
N SER A 274 -9.58 0.79 4.35
CA SER A 274 -9.92 1.87 3.40
C SER A 274 -9.46 1.58 1.95
N ASN A 275 -8.54 0.64 1.76
CA ASN A 275 -8.04 0.24 0.45
C ASN A 275 -8.62 -1.10 -0.04
N VAL A 276 -9.59 -1.69 0.66
CA VAL A 276 -10.29 -2.92 0.23
C VAL A 276 -11.30 -2.62 -0.87
N ASP A 277 -12.03 -1.52 -0.74
CA ASP A 277 -13.01 -1.06 -1.72
C ASP A 277 -12.33 -0.28 -2.84
N ILE A 278 -12.09 -0.97 -3.95
CA ILE A 278 -11.42 -0.40 -5.12
C ILE A 278 -12.47 -0.05 -6.16
N LYS A 279 -12.66 1.24 -6.37
CA LYS A 279 -13.44 1.76 -7.50
C LYS A 279 -12.47 2.08 -8.63
N VAL A 280 -12.61 1.42 -9.76
CA VAL A 280 -11.70 1.60 -10.89
C VAL A 280 -11.93 2.95 -11.56
N MET A 281 -13.20 3.29 -11.83
CA MET A 281 -13.60 4.47 -12.58
C MET A 281 -15.06 4.80 -12.27
N ASP A 282 -15.40 6.09 -12.31
CA ASP A 282 -16.79 6.53 -12.31
C ASP A 282 -17.43 6.26 -13.66
N GLN A 283 -18.70 5.87 -13.64
CA GLN A 283 -19.44 5.70 -14.89
C GLN A 283 -19.70 7.09 -15.50
N PRO A 284 -19.18 7.38 -16.71
CA PRO A 284 -19.42 8.68 -17.35
C PRO A 284 -20.89 8.91 -17.64
N THR A 285 -21.31 10.18 -17.59
CA THR A 285 -22.65 10.58 -18.03
C THR A 285 -22.90 10.15 -19.47
N GLY A 286 -24.06 9.54 -19.74
CA GLY A 286 -24.41 9.06 -21.08
C GLY A 286 -23.69 7.78 -21.52
N TYR A 287 -23.08 7.04 -20.59
CA TYR A 287 -22.47 5.74 -20.87
C TYR A 287 -23.55 4.73 -21.33
N SER A 288 -23.51 4.38 -22.61
CA SER A 288 -24.41 3.43 -23.24
C SER A 288 -23.74 2.71 -24.40
N LYS A 289 -24.27 1.57 -24.81
CA LYS A 289 -23.79 0.83 -25.99
C LYS A 289 -23.79 1.69 -27.25
N ALA A 290 -24.84 2.51 -27.43
CA ALA A 290 -24.95 3.41 -28.58
C ALA A 290 -23.87 4.49 -28.58
N THR A 291 -23.63 5.12 -27.42
CA THR A 291 -22.56 6.12 -27.26
C THR A 291 -21.20 5.51 -27.51
N MET A 292 -20.90 4.34 -26.96
CA MET A 292 -19.62 3.66 -27.14
C MET A 292 -19.40 3.25 -28.59
N SER A 293 -20.44 2.73 -29.28
CA SER A 293 -20.35 2.39 -30.72
C SER A 293 -20.08 3.63 -31.58
N ARG A 294 -20.73 4.76 -31.29
CA ARG A 294 -20.50 6.03 -31.98
C ARG A 294 -19.06 6.54 -31.80
N LEU A 295 -18.55 6.48 -30.57
CA LEU A 295 -17.18 6.88 -30.26
C LEU A 295 -16.17 5.97 -30.98
N ALA A 296 -16.36 4.65 -30.93
CA ALA A 296 -15.51 3.70 -31.63
C ALA A 296 -15.47 4.00 -33.14
N LYS A 297 -16.63 4.21 -33.77
CA LYS A 297 -16.72 4.57 -35.20
C LYS A 297 -15.99 5.89 -35.49
N LYS A 298 -16.18 6.92 -34.67
CA LYS A 298 -15.50 8.21 -34.81
C LYS A 298 -13.98 8.02 -34.81
N TYR A 299 -13.43 7.35 -33.81
CA TYR A 299 -11.98 7.19 -33.69
C TYR A 299 -11.40 6.24 -34.73
N GLN A 300 -12.15 5.22 -35.19
CA GLN A 300 -11.75 4.39 -36.34
C GLN A 300 -11.62 5.20 -37.63
N LEU A 301 -12.57 6.10 -37.90
CA LEU A 301 -12.49 7.00 -39.07
C LEU A 301 -11.30 7.96 -38.95
N THR A 302 -11.09 8.56 -37.81
CA THR A 302 -9.94 9.45 -37.55
C THR A 302 -8.61 8.69 -37.73
N ALA A 303 -8.51 7.48 -37.16
CA ALA A 303 -7.31 6.65 -37.34
C ALA A 303 -7.07 6.30 -38.82
N LYS A 304 -8.13 5.98 -39.58
CA LYS A 304 -8.02 5.72 -41.03
C LYS A 304 -7.48 6.95 -41.75
N GLN A 305 -7.98 8.15 -41.49
CA GLN A 305 -7.51 9.40 -42.09
C GLN A 305 -6.03 9.66 -41.77
N ILE A 306 -5.63 9.51 -40.50
CA ILE A 306 -4.23 9.68 -40.08
C ILE A 306 -3.33 8.67 -40.80
N ASN A 307 -3.75 7.41 -40.89
CA ASN A 307 -2.95 6.34 -41.51
C ASN A 307 -2.80 6.49 -43.02
N GLN A 308 -3.68 7.22 -43.69
CA GLN A 308 -3.52 7.53 -45.12
C GLN A 308 -2.25 8.35 -45.43
N HIS A 309 -1.77 9.11 -44.45
CA HIS A 309 -0.58 9.95 -44.58
C HIS A 309 0.68 9.34 -43.95
N ARG A 310 0.58 8.14 -43.35
CA ARG A 310 1.71 7.42 -42.78
C ARG A 310 2.36 6.52 -43.81
N GLN A 311 3.69 6.62 -43.93
CA GLN A 311 4.47 5.81 -44.89
C GLN A 311 4.89 4.46 -44.27
N ASN A 312 5.07 4.38 -42.95
CA ASN A 312 5.57 3.19 -42.26
C ASN A 312 4.62 2.75 -41.16
N ASN A 313 4.52 1.43 -40.96
CA ASN A 313 3.81 0.86 -39.83
C ASN A 313 4.79 0.72 -38.64
N LEU A 314 4.28 0.96 -37.44
CA LEU A 314 5.07 0.78 -36.20
C LEU A 314 5.58 -0.66 -36.05
N SER A 315 4.79 -1.64 -36.50
CA SER A 315 5.09 -3.07 -36.42
C SER A 315 6.09 -3.58 -37.47
N ASP A 316 6.56 -2.73 -38.38
CA ASP A 316 7.55 -3.13 -39.40
C ASP A 316 9.00 -2.99 -38.90
N GLN A 317 9.18 -2.47 -37.72
CA GLN A 317 10.47 -2.28 -37.07
C GLN A 317 10.47 -2.86 -35.64
N THR A 318 11.65 -3.09 -35.08
CA THR A 318 11.78 -3.49 -33.70
C THR A 318 11.66 -2.27 -32.80
N ILE A 319 10.84 -2.39 -31.76
CA ILE A 319 10.71 -1.36 -30.71
C ILE A 319 11.23 -1.92 -29.40
N ILE A 320 12.17 -1.20 -28.79
CA ILE A 320 12.67 -1.49 -27.44
C ILE A 320 12.16 -0.39 -26.50
N LEU A 321 11.24 -0.74 -25.63
CA LEU A 321 10.78 0.13 -24.55
C LEU A 321 11.59 -0.19 -23.30
N ASN A 322 12.54 0.68 -22.95
CA ASN A 322 13.36 0.54 -21.75
C ASN A 322 12.87 1.45 -20.63
N LEU A 323 12.35 0.85 -19.56
CA LEU A 323 12.09 1.53 -18.30
C LEU A 323 13.30 1.33 -17.39
N SER A 324 14.15 2.36 -17.29
CA SER A 324 15.32 2.35 -16.40
C SER A 324 14.89 2.67 -14.98
N GLU A 325 15.11 1.73 -14.07
CA GLU A 325 14.70 1.83 -12.66
C GLU A 325 15.34 3.05 -11.99
N SER A 326 14.49 3.85 -11.33
CA SER A 326 14.89 4.99 -10.50
C SER A 326 15.87 5.96 -11.19
N PHE A 327 15.78 6.13 -12.52
CA PHE A 327 16.70 6.96 -13.29
C PHE A 327 16.23 8.43 -13.29
N ALA A 328 17.01 9.30 -12.64
CA ALA A 328 16.78 10.74 -12.60
C ALA A 328 18.10 11.50 -12.43
N THR A 329 18.15 12.76 -12.84
CA THR A 329 19.32 13.61 -12.63
C THR A 329 19.29 14.24 -11.23
N PRO A 330 20.25 13.95 -10.32
CA PRO A 330 20.26 14.49 -8.96
C PRO A 330 20.26 16.02 -8.89
N ASN A 331 20.94 16.67 -9.84
CA ASN A 331 21.01 18.14 -9.92
C ASN A 331 19.65 18.84 -10.13
N ARG A 332 18.56 18.08 -10.36
CA ARG A 332 17.19 18.61 -10.39
C ARG A 332 16.57 18.72 -9.00
N VAL A 333 17.14 18.10 -8.01
CA VAL A 333 16.69 18.21 -6.63
C VAL A 333 17.17 19.55 -6.09
N PRO A 334 16.27 20.40 -5.59
CA PRO A 334 16.66 21.70 -5.04
C PRO A 334 17.74 21.55 -3.96
N GLY A 335 18.80 22.34 -4.06
CA GLY A 335 19.91 22.33 -3.10
C GLY A 335 20.91 21.18 -3.28
N VAL A 336 20.80 20.36 -4.33
CA VAL A 336 21.77 19.29 -4.64
C VAL A 336 22.60 19.69 -5.85
N HIS A 337 23.93 19.74 -5.67
CA HIS A 337 24.89 20.05 -6.72
C HIS A 337 26.00 19.00 -6.75
N LEU A 338 26.04 18.22 -7.83
CA LEU A 338 27.11 17.24 -8.07
C LEU A 338 28.37 17.94 -8.62
N LYS A 339 29.52 17.50 -8.17
CA LYS A 339 30.80 17.99 -8.67
C LYS A 339 31.04 17.64 -10.15
N ASN A 340 30.59 16.46 -10.57
CA ASN A 340 30.74 15.94 -11.93
C ASN A 340 29.40 15.48 -12.48
N ASP A 341 29.20 15.58 -13.80
CA ASP A 341 28.04 15.03 -14.49
C ASP A 341 28.11 13.49 -14.54
N PRO A 342 27.16 12.76 -13.95
CA PRO A 342 27.18 11.31 -13.97
C PRO A 342 26.66 10.71 -15.28
N ILE A 343 25.98 11.48 -16.14
CA ILE A 343 25.30 10.98 -17.35
C ILE A 343 25.68 11.77 -18.62
N PRO A 344 26.98 11.96 -18.93
CA PRO A 344 27.41 12.81 -20.02
C PRO A 344 26.97 12.28 -21.40
N TYR A 345 26.94 10.96 -21.60
CA TYR A 345 26.50 10.37 -22.86
C TYR A 345 25.01 10.58 -23.10
N ILE A 346 24.16 10.28 -22.12
CA ILE A 346 22.72 10.50 -22.21
C ILE A 346 22.41 11.98 -22.41
N ASN A 347 23.14 12.89 -21.76
CA ASN A 347 23.00 14.33 -21.99
C ASN A 347 23.42 14.74 -23.41
N SER A 348 24.37 14.03 -24.04
CA SER A 348 24.70 14.23 -25.45
C SER A 348 23.60 13.74 -26.38
N LEU A 349 22.98 12.61 -26.06
CA LEU A 349 21.84 12.08 -26.83
C LEU A 349 20.65 13.03 -26.82
N LYS A 350 20.35 13.68 -25.70
CA LYS A 350 19.27 14.66 -25.60
C LYS A 350 19.36 15.79 -26.62
N LYS A 351 20.55 16.10 -27.09
CA LYS A 351 20.78 17.14 -28.11
C LYS A 351 20.58 16.61 -29.55
N LYS A 352 20.58 15.30 -29.73
CA LYS A 352 20.58 14.66 -31.07
C LYS A 352 19.30 13.87 -31.35
N THR A 353 18.53 13.54 -30.33
CA THR A 353 17.33 12.72 -30.43
C THR A 353 16.15 13.41 -29.77
N THR A 354 14.93 12.91 -30.00
CA THR A 354 13.74 13.36 -29.29
C THR A 354 13.91 13.09 -27.81
N SER A 355 13.80 14.14 -26.99
CA SER A 355 13.98 14.06 -25.55
C SER A 355 13.01 14.96 -24.82
N GLY A 356 12.76 14.66 -23.55
CA GLY A 356 11.91 15.44 -22.67
C GLY A 356 11.97 14.92 -21.24
N LEU A 357 11.15 15.52 -20.37
CA LEU A 357 10.95 15.09 -19.02
C LEU A 357 9.68 14.24 -18.95
N MET A 358 9.78 13.09 -18.35
CA MET A 358 8.63 12.25 -18.04
C MET A 358 8.19 12.49 -16.59
N ILE A 359 6.91 12.81 -16.39
CA ILE A 359 6.35 12.92 -15.06
C ILE A 359 6.13 11.51 -14.51
N SER A 360 6.79 11.20 -13.40
CA SER A 360 6.53 9.97 -12.66
C SER A 360 5.36 10.17 -11.71
N SER A 361 4.36 9.32 -11.80
CA SER A 361 3.24 9.27 -10.85
C SER A 361 3.57 8.47 -9.57
N GLY A 362 4.73 7.80 -9.54
CA GLY A 362 5.18 7.03 -8.39
C GLY A 362 5.85 7.92 -7.34
N TYR A 363 5.43 7.82 -6.09
CA TYR A 363 6.08 8.47 -4.95
C TYR A 363 6.84 7.41 -4.15
N GLY A 364 8.19 7.40 -4.27
CA GLY A 364 9.04 6.45 -3.55
C GLY A 364 8.89 4.98 -3.97
N GLY A 365 8.43 4.73 -5.20
CA GLY A 365 8.14 3.40 -5.73
C GLY A 365 7.11 3.46 -6.85
N GLY A 366 6.48 2.31 -7.19
CA GLY A 366 5.41 2.29 -8.18
C GLY A 366 5.89 2.13 -9.63
N THR A 367 7.05 1.50 -9.86
CA THR A 367 7.55 1.15 -11.19
C THR A 367 6.48 0.47 -12.06
N ALA A 368 5.67 -0.42 -11.46
CA ALA A 368 4.55 -1.08 -12.14
C ALA A 368 3.50 -0.09 -12.70
N ASN A 369 3.34 1.09 -12.11
CA ASN A 369 2.45 2.13 -12.63
C ASN A 369 3.04 2.78 -13.87
N MET A 370 4.36 2.99 -13.89
CA MET A 370 5.07 3.49 -15.07
C MET A 370 5.04 2.45 -16.19
N GLU A 371 5.22 1.17 -15.88
CA GLU A 371 5.05 0.07 -16.85
C GLU A 371 3.63 0.07 -17.44
N TYR A 372 2.60 0.18 -16.59
CA TYR A 372 1.21 0.20 -17.03
C TYR A 372 0.94 1.37 -17.99
N MET A 373 1.31 2.59 -17.59
CA MET A 373 1.07 3.78 -18.41
C MET A 373 1.84 3.74 -19.74
N SER A 374 3.08 3.27 -19.72
CA SER A 374 3.91 3.15 -20.93
C SER A 374 3.40 2.10 -21.90
N LEU A 375 2.93 0.96 -21.40
CA LEU A 375 2.45 -0.14 -22.24
C LEU A 375 1.02 0.08 -22.76
N THR A 376 0.15 0.75 -21.97
CA THR A 376 -1.26 0.92 -22.32
C THR A 376 -1.57 2.29 -22.93
N GLY A 377 -0.73 3.30 -22.70
CA GLY A 377 -1.01 4.69 -23.01
C GLY A 377 -2.05 5.34 -22.08
N LEU A 378 -2.49 4.65 -21.02
CA LEU A 378 -3.50 5.14 -20.09
C LEU A 378 -2.84 5.73 -18.85
N THR A 379 -3.00 7.04 -18.65
CA THR A 379 -2.56 7.70 -17.42
C THR A 379 -3.43 7.32 -16.23
N LEU A 380 -2.83 7.25 -15.02
CA LEU A 380 -3.57 7.00 -13.79
C LEU A 380 -4.64 8.08 -13.50
N ALA A 381 -4.50 9.28 -14.05
CA ALA A 381 -5.49 10.34 -13.94
C ALA A 381 -6.86 9.99 -14.57
N ASN A 382 -6.92 8.96 -15.42
CA ASN A 382 -8.17 8.46 -16.00
C ASN A 382 -8.98 7.57 -15.04
N PHE A 383 -8.41 7.21 -13.91
CA PHE A 383 -9.01 6.30 -12.93
C PHE A 383 -9.33 7.02 -11.62
N THR A 384 -10.15 6.39 -10.80
CA THR A 384 -10.36 6.92 -9.46
C THR A 384 -9.09 6.76 -8.61
N PRO A 385 -8.88 7.62 -7.62
CA PRO A 385 -7.69 7.56 -6.76
C PRO A 385 -7.52 6.23 -5.99
N THR A 386 -8.60 5.47 -5.80
CA THR A 386 -8.56 4.16 -5.13
C THR A 386 -7.85 3.09 -5.97
N LEU A 387 -7.71 3.30 -7.29
CA LEU A 387 -6.89 2.45 -8.14
C LEU A 387 -5.42 2.90 -8.08
N ALA A 388 -4.74 2.54 -7.02
CA ALA A 388 -3.35 2.93 -6.78
C ALA A 388 -2.34 2.16 -7.64
N THR A 389 -2.63 0.90 -7.98
CA THR A 389 -1.72 0.03 -8.74
C THR A 389 -2.49 -0.86 -9.72
N PRO A 390 -2.66 -0.47 -10.98
CA PRO A 390 -3.39 -1.25 -11.98
C PRO A 390 -2.90 -2.69 -12.16
N PHE A 391 -1.60 -2.94 -12.02
CA PHE A 391 -1.00 -4.29 -12.12
C PHE A 391 -1.56 -5.29 -11.10
N THR A 392 -1.95 -4.84 -9.92
CA THR A 392 -2.50 -5.70 -8.87
C THR A 392 -4.00 -5.57 -8.69
N GLN A 393 -4.57 -4.41 -9.04
CA GLN A 393 -5.95 -4.07 -8.73
C GLN A 393 -6.89 -4.09 -9.95
N LEU A 394 -6.36 -4.05 -11.17
CA LEU A 394 -7.18 -3.98 -12.40
C LEU A 394 -6.86 -5.13 -13.36
N VAL A 395 -5.62 -5.19 -13.86
CA VAL A 395 -5.25 -6.08 -14.98
C VAL A 395 -5.48 -7.55 -14.67
N PRO A 396 -5.17 -8.11 -13.47
CA PRO A 396 -5.41 -9.51 -13.17
C PRO A 396 -6.87 -9.92 -13.27
N PHE A 397 -7.79 -9.00 -13.00
CA PHE A 397 -9.24 -9.22 -12.99
C PHE A 397 -9.93 -8.88 -14.31
N ALA A 398 -9.27 -8.14 -15.19
CA ALA A 398 -9.80 -7.78 -16.49
C ALA A 398 -9.93 -9.02 -17.38
N LYS A 399 -11.02 -9.11 -18.17
CA LYS A 399 -11.17 -10.16 -19.18
C LYS A 399 -10.09 -10.03 -20.25
N GLN A 400 -9.89 -8.80 -20.73
CA GLN A 400 -8.86 -8.42 -21.70
C GLN A 400 -8.22 -7.11 -21.24
N SER A 401 -6.93 -6.96 -21.51
CA SER A 401 -6.20 -5.72 -21.31
C SER A 401 -5.40 -5.42 -22.56
N TRP A 402 -5.62 -4.23 -23.11
CA TRP A 402 -4.87 -3.79 -24.29
C TRP A 402 -3.49 -3.27 -23.86
N SER A 403 -2.49 -3.53 -24.72
CA SER A 403 -1.16 -2.95 -24.59
C SER A 403 -0.46 -2.95 -25.95
N ILE A 404 0.50 -2.03 -26.13
CA ILE A 404 1.13 -1.75 -27.43
C ILE A 404 1.83 -2.97 -28.05
N ASN A 405 2.31 -3.91 -27.25
CA ASN A 405 2.96 -5.13 -27.76
C ASN A 405 2.04 -5.98 -28.64
N GLN A 406 0.71 -5.86 -28.48
CA GLN A 406 -0.28 -6.61 -29.29
C GLN A 406 -0.31 -6.17 -30.77
N LEU A 407 0.33 -5.06 -31.09
CA LEU A 407 0.51 -4.64 -32.50
C LEU A 407 1.62 -5.43 -33.21
N PHE A 408 2.45 -6.17 -32.49
CA PHE A 408 3.60 -6.88 -32.99
C PHE A 408 3.35 -8.39 -33.03
N LYS A 409 3.96 -9.07 -34.00
CA LYS A 409 3.85 -10.54 -34.13
C LYS A 409 4.67 -11.31 -33.12
N ASP A 410 5.67 -10.67 -32.53
CA ASP A 410 6.53 -11.25 -31.47
C ASP A 410 6.80 -10.18 -30.41
N SER A 411 6.64 -10.56 -29.15
CA SER A 411 6.81 -9.66 -28.02
C SER A 411 7.48 -10.35 -26.82
N THR A 412 8.46 -9.68 -26.25
CA THR A 412 9.21 -10.18 -25.09
C THR A 412 9.29 -9.13 -23.99
N ALA A 413 8.85 -9.46 -22.79
CA ALA A 413 9.12 -8.67 -21.60
C ALA A 413 10.37 -9.24 -20.89
N ILE A 414 11.27 -8.37 -20.43
CA ILE A 414 12.51 -8.71 -19.75
C ILE A 414 12.59 -7.92 -18.45
N HIS A 415 12.71 -8.63 -17.33
CA HIS A 415 12.92 -8.03 -16.01
C HIS A 415 14.01 -8.82 -15.27
N PRO A 416 15.26 -8.33 -15.23
CA PRO A 416 16.40 -9.08 -14.68
C PRO A 416 16.38 -9.11 -13.14
N TYR A 417 15.25 -9.46 -12.56
CA TYR A 417 14.99 -9.60 -11.13
C TYR A 417 13.89 -10.63 -10.87
N VAL A 418 13.37 -10.68 -9.63
CA VAL A 418 12.25 -11.53 -9.25
C VAL A 418 10.97 -11.03 -9.94
N GLY A 419 10.45 -11.82 -10.87
CA GLY A 419 9.31 -11.41 -11.70
C GLY A 419 7.94 -11.50 -11.03
N THR A 420 7.82 -12.06 -9.83
CA THR A 420 6.52 -12.29 -9.16
C THR A 420 5.95 -11.06 -8.48
N PHE A 421 6.74 -10.02 -8.25
CA PHE A 421 6.25 -8.76 -7.71
C PHE A 421 5.25 -8.09 -8.66
N TYR A 422 4.27 -7.40 -8.10
CA TYR A 422 3.17 -6.74 -8.82
C TYR A 422 2.36 -7.68 -9.72
N SER A 423 2.35 -8.98 -9.43
CA SER A 423 1.65 -9.99 -10.24
C SER A 423 2.08 -10.00 -11.72
N ARG A 424 3.31 -9.55 -12.04
CA ARG A 424 3.81 -9.41 -13.42
C ARG A 424 3.59 -10.64 -14.31
N PRO A 425 3.78 -11.91 -13.84
CA PRO A 425 3.52 -13.08 -14.70
C PRO A 425 2.06 -13.16 -15.19
N THR A 426 1.11 -12.76 -14.36
CA THR A 426 -0.31 -12.68 -14.72
C THR A 426 -0.57 -11.47 -15.62
N VAL A 427 -0.01 -10.33 -15.30
CA VAL A 427 -0.19 -9.08 -16.03
C VAL A 427 0.35 -9.19 -17.46
N TYR A 428 1.61 -9.61 -17.63
CA TYR A 428 2.19 -9.75 -18.97
C TYR A 428 1.49 -10.81 -19.83
N ARG A 429 1.00 -11.88 -19.22
CA ARG A 429 0.12 -12.84 -19.93
C ARG A 429 -1.19 -12.19 -20.36
N LYS A 430 -1.83 -11.34 -19.52
CA LYS A 430 -3.05 -10.60 -19.86
C LYS A 430 -2.81 -9.53 -20.94
N PHE A 431 -1.62 -8.94 -20.98
CA PHE A 431 -1.16 -8.05 -22.05
C PHE A 431 -0.78 -8.79 -23.33
N GLY A 432 -0.76 -10.13 -23.30
CA GLY A 432 -0.48 -10.93 -24.49
C GLY A 432 1.00 -10.96 -24.88
N PHE A 433 1.93 -10.79 -23.95
CA PHE A 433 3.34 -11.03 -24.23
C PHE A 433 3.60 -12.52 -24.48
N ASP A 434 4.34 -12.84 -25.55
CA ASP A 434 4.71 -14.20 -25.91
C ASP A 434 5.71 -14.79 -24.91
N ARG A 435 6.61 -13.94 -24.37
CA ARG A 435 7.64 -14.33 -23.41
C ARG A 435 7.78 -13.30 -22.30
N PHE A 436 7.95 -13.81 -21.08
CA PHE A 436 8.38 -13.01 -19.96
C PHE A 436 9.62 -13.65 -19.32
N MET A 437 10.76 -12.97 -19.48
CA MET A 437 12.08 -13.36 -18.99
C MET A 437 12.33 -12.69 -17.65
N TYR A 438 12.54 -13.48 -16.59
CA TYR A 438 12.90 -13.00 -15.25
C TYR A 438 13.70 -14.07 -14.49
N LEU A 439 14.33 -13.73 -13.37
CA LEU A 439 15.10 -14.70 -12.57
C LEU A 439 14.19 -15.81 -12.05
N GLY A 440 14.50 -17.04 -12.44
CA GLY A 440 13.71 -18.22 -12.08
C GLY A 440 12.56 -18.57 -13.05
N SER A 441 12.38 -17.80 -14.14
CA SER A 441 11.41 -18.16 -15.18
C SER A 441 11.90 -19.28 -16.09
N ARG A 442 10.96 -19.88 -16.83
CA ARG A 442 11.32 -20.83 -17.91
C ARG A 442 12.13 -20.19 -19.04
N TYR A 443 11.93 -18.89 -19.26
CA TYR A 443 12.71 -18.07 -20.19
C TYR A 443 13.85 -17.42 -19.41
N LYS A 444 15.06 -18.00 -19.51
CA LYS A 444 16.17 -17.66 -18.63
C LYS A 444 16.78 -16.29 -18.94
N ILE A 445 17.04 -15.49 -17.94
CA ILE A 445 18.01 -14.40 -17.97
C ILE A 445 19.41 -15.04 -17.99
N ARG A 446 20.13 -14.88 -19.08
CA ARG A 446 21.44 -15.55 -19.30
C ARG A 446 22.59 -14.74 -18.71
N HIS A 447 22.61 -13.45 -18.98
CA HIS A 447 23.62 -12.53 -18.46
C HIS A 447 23.21 -12.02 -17.09
N GLN A 448 24.05 -12.25 -16.08
CA GLN A 448 23.70 -12.02 -14.66
C GLN A 448 24.83 -11.38 -13.87
N LYS A 449 25.63 -10.49 -14.49
CA LYS A 449 26.65 -9.74 -13.78
C LYS A 449 26.06 -8.67 -12.86
N LYS A 450 26.71 -8.46 -11.73
CA LYS A 450 26.45 -7.39 -10.77
C LYS A 450 27.67 -6.46 -10.74
N ILE A 451 27.47 -5.24 -10.23
CA ILE A 451 28.55 -4.28 -10.02
C ILE A 451 28.87 -4.22 -8.52
N ASP A 452 30.13 -4.40 -8.20
CA ASP A 452 30.69 -4.32 -6.84
C ASP A 452 29.82 -5.12 -5.82
N ARG A 453 29.24 -4.44 -4.83
CA ARG A 453 28.41 -5.05 -3.78
C ARG A 453 26.91 -4.95 -4.05
N SER A 454 26.50 -4.42 -5.23
CA SER A 454 25.08 -4.29 -5.56
C SER A 454 24.38 -5.66 -5.56
N PRO A 455 23.21 -5.80 -4.94
CA PRO A 455 22.41 -7.02 -5.02
C PRO A 455 21.73 -7.19 -6.38
N TYR A 456 21.67 -6.13 -7.18
CA TYR A 456 20.94 -6.06 -8.46
C TYR A 456 21.85 -6.39 -9.64
N LEU A 457 21.26 -6.95 -10.70
CA LEU A 457 21.95 -7.15 -11.96
C LEU A 457 22.21 -5.80 -12.65
N SER A 458 23.36 -5.66 -13.31
CA SER A 458 23.74 -4.42 -13.98
C SER A 458 22.85 -4.14 -15.20
N ASP A 459 22.75 -2.87 -15.57
CA ASP A 459 22.07 -2.44 -16.81
C ASP A 459 22.84 -2.96 -18.04
N GLU A 460 24.17 -3.04 -17.99
CA GLU A 460 24.98 -3.67 -19.04
C GLU A 460 24.48 -5.07 -19.34
N THR A 461 24.40 -5.94 -18.32
CA THR A 461 23.92 -7.32 -18.52
C THR A 461 22.43 -7.40 -18.84
N SER A 462 21.65 -6.41 -18.43
CA SER A 462 20.25 -6.29 -18.84
C SER A 462 20.14 -6.06 -20.35
N TYR A 463 20.97 -5.17 -20.90
CA TYR A 463 21.05 -4.93 -22.34
C TYR A 463 21.64 -6.12 -23.12
N GLU A 464 22.61 -6.86 -22.57
CA GLU A 464 23.11 -8.08 -23.18
C GLU A 464 22.00 -9.14 -23.38
N ASN A 465 21.06 -9.26 -22.45
CA ASN A 465 19.89 -10.13 -22.62
C ASN A 465 18.94 -9.62 -23.72
N VAL A 466 18.84 -8.31 -23.94
CA VAL A 466 18.11 -7.73 -25.08
C VAL A 466 18.85 -8.03 -26.39
N GLU A 467 20.17 -7.88 -26.42
CA GLU A 467 21.01 -8.21 -27.59
C GLU A 467 20.82 -9.69 -28.01
N ASP A 468 20.81 -10.60 -27.06
CA ASP A 468 20.54 -12.02 -27.31
C ASP A 468 19.16 -12.24 -27.94
N GLN A 469 18.15 -11.51 -27.48
CA GLN A 469 16.80 -11.57 -28.05
C GLN A 469 16.78 -11.03 -29.49
N LEU A 470 17.48 -9.91 -29.76
CA LEU A 470 17.61 -9.33 -31.07
C LEU A 470 18.32 -10.28 -32.06
N LYS A 471 19.40 -10.95 -31.62
CA LYS A 471 20.14 -11.94 -32.41
C LYS A 471 19.29 -13.18 -32.72
N ARG A 472 18.46 -13.61 -31.76
CA ARG A 472 17.59 -14.79 -31.89
C ARG A 472 16.44 -14.56 -32.85
N ASN A 473 15.85 -13.37 -32.83
CA ASN A 473 14.78 -12.97 -33.75
C ASN A 473 15.14 -11.65 -34.41
N ARG A 474 15.51 -11.73 -35.70
CA ARG A 474 15.87 -10.56 -36.50
C ARG A 474 14.67 -9.87 -37.17
N LYS A 475 13.46 -10.42 -37.01
CA LYS A 475 12.22 -9.80 -37.51
C LYS A 475 11.77 -8.71 -36.54
N ALA A 476 10.93 -7.83 -37.06
CA ALA A 476 10.28 -6.80 -36.26
C ALA A 476 9.58 -7.40 -35.02
N GLN A 477 9.86 -6.86 -33.84
CA GLN A 477 9.38 -7.35 -32.56
C GLN A 477 9.24 -6.23 -31.55
N PHE A 478 8.51 -6.46 -30.47
CA PHE A 478 8.43 -5.56 -29.34
C PHE A 478 9.18 -6.13 -28.15
N ILE A 479 10.09 -5.36 -27.59
CA ILE A 479 10.84 -5.74 -26.37
C ILE A 479 10.56 -4.70 -25.28
N SER A 480 10.02 -5.14 -24.16
CA SER A 480 9.88 -4.31 -22.95
C SER A 480 10.94 -4.73 -21.94
N LEU A 481 11.87 -3.84 -21.63
CA LEU A 481 12.88 -4.04 -20.60
C LEU A 481 12.58 -3.15 -19.39
N VAL A 482 12.59 -3.73 -18.20
CA VAL A 482 12.54 -3.01 -16.93
C VAL A 482 13.77 -3.37 -16.12
N THR A 483 14.72 -2.44 -15.96
CA THR A 483 15.98 -2.70 -15.28
C THR A 483 15.86 -2.66 -13.75
N MET A 484 16.93 -2.96 -13.02
CA MET A 484 16.95 -2.98 -11.56
C MET A 484 18.20 -2.34 -10.94
N GLN A 485 19.21 -1.99 -11.72
CA GLN A 485 20.53 -1.56 -11.20
C GLN A 485 20.43 -0.43 -10.18
N ASN A 486 19.60 0.57 -10.47
CA ASN A 486 19.47 1.78 -9.65
C ASN A 486 18.38 1.69 -8.59
N HIS A 487 17.90 0.48 -8.26
CA HIS A 487 16.92 0.32 -7.20
C HIS A 487 17.52 0.61 -5.82
N PHE A 488 16.80 1.34 -4.99
CA PHE A 488 17.23 1.61 -3.60
C PHE A 488 17.39 0.30 -2.77
N PRO A 489 18.05 0.33 -1.59
CA PRO A 489 18.56 1.49 -0.85
C PRO A 489 19.93 1.96 -1.34
N TYR A 490 20.19 3.27 -1.24
CA TYR A 490 21.48 3.84 -1.63
C TYR A 490 22.42 4.03 -0.44
N THR A 491 21.94 3.84 0.77
CA THR A 491 22.68 3.93 2.04
C THR A 491 23.62 2.76 2.28
N GLU A 492 23.49 1.67 1.51
CA GLU A 492 24.30 0.45 1.67
C GLU A 492 25.67 0.52 1.00
N HIS A 493 26.03 1.65 0.42
CA HIS A 493 27.32 1.88 -0.24
C HIS A 493 27.71 0.77 -1.23
N PHE A 494 26.84 0.48 -2.18
CA PHE A 494 27.01 -0.61 -3.15
C PHE A 494 28.20 -0.41 -4.07
N TYR A 495 28.50 0.83 -4.49
CA TYR A 495 29.44 1.12 -5.55
C TYR A 495 30.75 1.69 -5.02
N ASN A 496 31.87 1.15 -5.51
CA ASN A 496 33.21 1.67 -5.25
C ASN A 496 33.44 2.98 -6.03
N GLY A 497 34.28 3.87 -5.51
CA GLY A 497 34.63 5.10 -6.21
C GLY A 497 33.52 6.16 -6.30
N ALA A 498 32.40 6.00 -5.58
CA ALA A 498 31.29 6.95 -5.58
C ALA A 498 31.66 8.37 -5.17
N ASN A 499 32.75 8.56 -4.41
CA ASN A 499 33.29 9.88 -4.02
C ASN A 499 33.58 10.81 -5.20
N LYS A 500 33.77 10.26 -6.42
CA LYS A 500 33.85 11.03 -7.67
C LYS A 500 32.64 11.93 -7.90
N TYR A 501 31.46 11.53 -7.40
CA TYR A 501 30.21 12.25 -7.55
C TYR A 501 29.74 12.88 -6.24
N GLN A 502 30.65 13.26 -5.37
CA GLN A 502 30.30 13.93 -4.12
C GLN A 502 29.43 15.16 -4.40
N ALA A 503 28.33 15.25 -3.67
CA ALA A 503 27.40 16.35 -3.77
C ALA A 503 27.64 17.40 -2.69
N SER A 504 27.50 18.68 -3.02
CA SER A 504 27.25 19.71 -2.02
C SER A 504 25.75 19.79 -1.76
N ILE A 505 25.35 19.52 -0.53
CA ILE A 505 23.96 19.54 -0.08
C ILE A 505 23.92 20.35 1.20
N SER A 506 22.90 21.17 1.36
CA SER A 506 22.56 21.81 2.64
C SER A 506 21.96 20.77 3.62
N GLY A 507 22.71 19.73 3.94
CA GLY A 507 22.27 18.58 4.72
C GLY A 507 23.41 17.85 5.42
N SER A 508 23.14 16.66 5.90
CA SER A 508 24.12 15.84 6.59
C SER A 508 25.13 15.23 5.62
N LYS A 509 26.30 14.85 6.14
CA LYS A 509 27.32 14.09 5.39
C LYS A 509 26.74 12.80 4.79
N THR A 510 25.86 12.11 5.52
CA THR A 510 25.19 10.89 5.09
C THR A 510 24.34 11.11 3.84
N ASP A 511 23.67 12.26 3.73
CA ASP A 511 22.86 12.58 2.54
C ASP A 511 23.76 12.79 1.32
N SER A 512 24.91 13.46 1.48
CA SER A 512 25.90 13.64 0.42
C SER A 512 26.47 12.29 -0.07
N GLU A 513 26.78 11.37 0.84
CA GLU A 513 27.25 10.02 0.50
C GLU A 513 26.19 9.20 -0.22
N THR A 514 24.94 9.29 0.24
CA THR A 514 23.79 8.60 -0.39
C THR A 514 23.58 9.08 -1.83
N VAL A 515 23.64 10.39 -2.07
CA VAL A 515 23.53 10.98 -3.42
C VAL A 515 24.71 10.57 -4.29
N ALA A 516 25.93 10.51 -3.75
CA ALA A 516 27.12 10.06 -4.48
C ALA A 516 26.98 8.59 -4.93
N GLN A 517 26.47 7.71 -4.07
CA GLN A 517 26.19 6.31 -4.40
C GLN A 517 25.15 6.19 -5.53
N TYR A 518 24.07 6.95 -5.44
CA TYR A 518 23.07 6.98 -6.50
C TYR A 518 23.66 7.51 -7.81
N ALA A 519 24.41 8.59 -7.78
CA ALA A 519 25.07 9.19 -8.94
C ALA A 519 26.06 8.21 -9.62
N MET A 520 26.78 7.40 -8.82
CA MET A 520 27.64 6.36 -9.37
C MET A 520 26.83 5.25 -10.06
N GLY A 521 25.67 4.87 -9.52
CA GLY A 521 24.76 3.91 -10.14
C GLY A 521 24.28 4.37 -11.52
N ILE A 522 23.78 5.61 -11.64
CA ILE A 522 23.34 6.15 -12.93
C ILE A 522 24.50 6.40 -13.91
N HIS A 523 25.74 6.60 -13.42
CA HIS A 523 26.90 6.65 -14.27
C HIS A 523 27.16 5.31 -14.96
N TYR A 524 27.05 4.20 -14.25
CA TYR A 524 27.15 2.88 -14.86
C TYR A 524 26.00 2.64 -15.87
N THR A 525 24.80 3.16 -15.63
CA THR A 525 23.72 3.15 -16.60
C THR A 525 24.08 3.93 -17.87
N ASP A 526 24.67 5.12 -17.72
CA ASP A 526 25.11 5.97 -18.86
C ASP A 526 26.12 5.24 -19.75
N GLN A 527 27.10 4.57 -19.14
CA GLN A 527 28.09 3.74 -19.84
C GLN A 527 27.44 2.54 -20.55
N ALA A 528 26.51 1.87 -19.86
CA ALA A 528 25.80 0.72 -20.42
C ALA A 528 24.93 1.10 -21.62
N VAL A 529 24.24 2.25 -21.56
CA VAL A 529 23.47 2.80 -22.69
C VAL A 529 24.38 3.13 -23.86
N GLN A 530 25.55 3.74 -23.62
CA GLN A 530 26.51 4.06 -24.67
C GLN A 530 26.96 2.81 -25.40
N GLN A 531 27.32 1.77 -24.68
CA GLN A 531 27.75 0.50 -25.27
C GLN A 531 26.62 -0.19 -26.03
N PHE A 532 25.42 -0.20 -25.45
CA PHE A 532 24.25 -0.81 -26.07
C PHE A 532 23.86 -0.12 -27.39
N ILE A 533 23.78 1.21 -27.42
CA ILE A 533 23.49 1.98 -28.65
C ILE A 533 24.54 1.66 -29.73
N LYS A 534 25.84 1.69 -29.37
CA LYS A 534 26.91 1.34 -30.30
C LYS A 534 26.76 -0.07 -30.90
N LYS A 535 26.29 -1.03 -30.10
CA LYS A 535 26.10 -2.42 -30.55
C LYS A 535 24.87 -2.56 -31.45
N ILE A 536 23.75 -1.91 -31.10
CA ILE A 536 22.53 -1.99 -31.95
C ILE A 536 22.69 -1.25 -33.27
N ASP A 537 23.44 -0.15 -33.32
CA ASP A 537 23.78 0.56 -34.56
C ASP A 537 24.55 -0.32 -35.55
N GLN A 538 25.29 -1.31 -35.06
CA GLN A 538 25.98 -2.30 -35.91
C GLN A 538 25.07 -3.42 -36.42
N MET A 539 23.85 -3.55 -35.86
CA MET A 539 22.90 -4.57 -36.28
C MET A 539 22.17 -4.10 -37.55
N LYS A 540 22.24 -4.89 -38.61
CA LYS A 540 21.57 -4.60 -39.89
C LYS A 540 20.07 -4.91 -39.79
N GLN A 541 19.35 -4.26 -38.88
CA GLN A 541 17.90 -4.39 -38.72
C GLN A 541 17.32 -3.07 -38.21
N PRO A 542 16.09 -2.69 -38.59
CA PRO A 542 15.47 -1.46 -38.10
C PRO A 542 15.07 -1.63 -36.62
N ILE A 543 15.77 -0.88 -35.73
CA ILE A 543 15.54 -0.88 -34.28
C ILE A 543 15.24 0.54 -33.84
#